data_307f703685245fe45bbd5d26fcc58c20
#
_entry.id   307f703685245fe45bbd5d26fcc58c20
#
_cell.length_a   1.000
_cell.length_b   1.000
_cell.length_c   1.000
_cell.angle_alpha   90.00
_cell.angle_beta   90.00
_cell.angle_gamma   90.00
#
_symmetry.space_group_name_H-M   'P 1'
#
loop_
_entity.id
_entity.type
_entity.pdbx_description
1 polymer ?
#
loop_
_entity_poly.entity_id
_entity_poly.type
_entity_poly.pdbx_seq_one_letter_code
_entity_poly.pdbx_strand_id
1 'polypeptide(L)'
;MGKYFGTDGFRGEANIQLTVDHAFKVGRYVGWYYGRDHKAKIVIGKDTRRSSYMFEYALVAGLTASGADAYLLHVTTTPSVSYAVRTEDFDCGIMISASHNPFYDNGIKLLNGNGQKIEAEVEARIEAYLDGKIEELPYATREDIGRTVDFASGRNRYILSLIHISEPT
;
A
#
# COMPACT_ATOMS: atom_id res chain seq x y z
N MET A 1 -13.83 -15.11 1.97
CA MET A 1 -12.46 -14.86 1.53
C MET A 1 -12.46 -14.63 0.01
N GLY A 2 -11.71 -13.66 -0.46
CA GLY A 2 -11.69 -13.32 -1.87
C GLY A 2 -10.78 -14.23 -2.68
N LYS A 3 -10.77 -14.00 -3.98
CA LYS A 3 -9.96 -14.76 -4.93
C LYS A 3 -8.44 -14.49 -4.75
N TYR A 4 -8.07 -13.24 -4.49
CA TYR A 4 -6.68 -12.81 -4.32
C TYR A 4 -6.36 -12.42 -2.88
N PHE A 5 -7.26 -11.70 -2.24
CA PHE A 5 -7.04 -11.19 -0.89
C PHE A 5 -7.53 -12.16 0.17
N GLY A 6 -6.61 -12.66 0.96
CA GLY A 6 -6.91 -13.47 2.14
C GLY A 6 -6.87 -12.64 3.40
N THR A 7 -6.79 -13.32 4.55
CA THR A 7 -6.73 -12.69 5.88
C THR A 7 -5.54 -11.72 6.00
N ASP A 8 -4.41 -12.06 5.38
CA ASP A 8 -3.16 -11.31 5.47
C ASP A 8 -2.83 -10.55 4.18
N GLY A 9 -3.83 -10.19 3.40
CA GLY A 9 -3.65 -9.49 2.15
C GLY A 9 -3.47 -10.43 0.96
N PHE A 10 -2.93 -9.89 -0.12
CA PHE A 10 -2.67 -10.64 -1.35
C PHE A 10 -1.24 -11.22 -1.26
N ARG A 11 -1.12 -12.50 -1.02
CA ARG A 11 0.16 -13.21 -0.89
C ARG A 11 0.36 -14.23 -2.00
N GLY A 12 1.61 -14.42 -2.37
CA GLY A 12 2.00 -15.44 -3.35
C GLY A 12 3.47 -15.37 -3.68
N GLU A 13 3.94 -16.33 -4.46
CA GLU A 13 5.29 -16.30 -4.98
C GLU A 13 5.44 -15.14 -5.97
N ALA A 14 6.49 -14.34 -5.79
CA ALA A 14 6.71 -13.13 -6.57
C ALA A 14 6.83 -13.47 -8.07
N ASN A 15 6.06 -12.78 -8.89
CA ASN A 15 5.96 -12.96 -10.34
C ASN A 15 5.41 -14.32 -10.80
N ILE A 16 4.86 -15.11 -9.89
CA ILE A 16 4.12 -16.34 -10.20
C ILE A 16 2.62 -16.11 -9.90
N GLN A 17 2.24 -16.04 -8.62
CA GLN A 17 0.86 -15.75 -8.23
C GLN A 17 0.63 -14.26 -7.99
N LEU A 18 1.61 -13.57 -7.42
CA LEU A 18 1.58 -12.12 -7.19
C LEU A 18 2.59 -11.46 -8.15
N THR A 19 2.09 -10.75 -9.14
CA THR A 19 2.92 -10.17 -10.21
C THR A 19 3.01 -8.65 -10.10
N VAL A 20 3.97 -8.06 -10.83
CA VAL A 20 4.06 -6.59 -10.93
C VAL A 20 2.81 -6.00 -11.57
N ASP A 21 2.16 -6.73 -12.48
CA ASP A 21 0.91 -6.28 -13.09
C ASP A 21 -0.19 -6.19 -12.05
N HIS A 22 -0.30 -7.20 -11.18
CA HIS A 22 -1.23 -7.15 -10.03
C HIS A 22 -0.95 -5.93 -9.16
N ALA A 23 0.30 -5.69 -8.79
CA ALA A 23 0.68 -4.57 -7.93
C ALA A 23 0.35 -3.23 -8.58
N PHE A 24 0.66 -3.08 -9.87
CA PHE A 24 0.32 -1.87 -10.62
C PHE A 24 -1.18 -1.60 -10.58
N LYS A 25 -1.98 -2.63 -10.84
CA LYS A 25 -3.45 -2.49 -10.84
C LYS A 25 -4.02 -2.21 -9.46
N VAL A 26 -3.46 -2.82 -8.41
CA VAL A 26 -3.84 -2.48 -7.03
C VAL A 26 -3.59 -0.99 -6.78
N GLY A 27 -2.43 -0.48 -7.17
CA GLY A 27 -2.11 0.94 -7.07
C GLY A 27 -3.07 1.81 -7.86
N ARG A 28 -3.39 1.42 -9.09
CA ARG A 28 -4.36 2.13 -9.95
C ARG A 28 -5.71 2.28 -9.25
N TYR A 29 -6.23 1.16 -8.74
CA TYR A 29 -7.55 1.18 -8.10
C TYR A 29 -7.54 1.98 -6.79
N VAL A 30 -6.57 1.74 -5.94
CA VAL A 30 -6.47 2.44 -4.64
C VAL A 30 -6.34 3.95 -4.86
N GLY A 31 -5.47 4.37 -5.77
CA GLY A 31 -5.27 5.79 -6.07
C GLY A 31 -6.54 6.45 -6.61
N TRP A 32 -7.24 5.76 -7.49
CA TRP A 32 -8.50 6.25 -8.04
C TRP A 32 -9.60 6.30 -6.97
N TYR A 33 -9.76 5.22 -6.22
CA TYR A 33 -10.85 5.08 -5.25
C TYR A 33 -10.80 6.15 -4.16
N TYR A 34 -9.63 6.37 -3.58
CA TYR A 34 -9.46 7.36 -2.53
C TYR A 34 -9.30 8.79 -3.07
N GLY A 35 -9.08 8.94 -4.36
CA GLY A 35 -8.88 10.23 -5.02
C GLY A 35 -10.11 10.83 -5.68
N ARG A 36 -11.30 10.25 -5.44
CA ARG A 36 -12.51 10.69 -6.16
C ARG A 36 -12.98 12.10 -5.80
N ASP A 37 -12.69 12.58 -4.60
CA ASP A 37 -13.16 13.90 -4.14
C ASP A 37 -12.01 14.78 -3.59
N HIS A 38 -10.80 14.28 -3.54
CA HIS A 38 -9.60 15.00 -3.12
C HIS A 38 -8.37 14.25 -3.64
N LYS A 39 -7.21 14.89 -3.54
CA LYS A 39 -5.96 14.23 -3.92
C LYS A 39 -5.59 13.22 -2.84
N ALA A 40 -5.62 11.94 -3.18
CA ALA A 40 -5.35 10.88 -2.22
C ALA A 40 -3.90 10.91 -1.72
N LYS A 41 -3.72 10.63 -0.45
CA LYS A 41 -2.40 10.47 0.20
C LYS A 41 -2.29 9.03 0.67
N ILE A 42 -1.38 8.29 0.09
CA ILE A 42 -1.18 6.87 0.38
C ILE A 42 0.23 6.67 0.92
N VAL A 43 0.36 5.99 2.05
CA VAL A 43 1.67 5.69 2.63
C VAL A 43 2.05 4.24 2.38
N ILE A 44 3.30 3.99 2.02
CA ILE A 44 3.79 2.66 1.66
C ILE A 44 5.03 2.31 2.50
N GLY A 45 5.00 1.13 3.10
CA GLY A 45 6.15 0.52 3.74
C GLY A 45 6.46 -0.82 3.09
N LYS A 46 7.68 -1.29 3.27
CA LYS A 46 8.11 -2.58 2.73
C LYS A 46 9.10 -3.25 3.67
N ASP A 47 9.21 -4.58 3.55
CA ASP A 47 10.29 -5.32 4.20
C ASP A 47 11.53 -5.38 3.28
N THR A 48 12.54 -6.16 3.69
CA THR A 48 13.82 -6.21 2.98
C THR A 48 13.85 -7.22 1.84
N ARG A 49 12.75 -7.89 1.52
CA ARG A 49 12.73 -8.87 0.42
C ARG A 49 13.11 -8.20 -0.89
N ARG A 50 13.85 -8.93 -1.72
CA ARG A 50 14.26 -8.41 -3.04
C ARG A 50 13.08 -7.92 -3.86
N SER A 51 11.99 -8.72 -3.88
CA SER A 51 10.80 -8.37 -4.65
C SER A 51 10.01 -7.20 -4.08
N SER A 52 10.24 -6.84 -2.82
CA SER A 52 9.54 -5.69 -2.20
C SER A 52 9.84 -4.39 -2.93
N TYR A 53 11.05 -4.20 -3.41
CA TYR A 53 11.43 -3.01 -4.19
C TYR A 53 10.67 -2.97 -5.53
N MET A 54 10.63 -4.11 -6.22
CA MET A 54 9.90 -4.24 -7.48
C MET A 54 8.40 -3.93 -7.30
N PHE A 55 7.79 -4.49 -6.27
CA PHE A 55 6.37 -4.27 -5.99
C PHE A 55 6.10 -2.83 -5.54
N GLU A 56 7.01 -2.22 -4.79
CA GLU A 56 6.87 -0.82 -4.42
C GLU A 56 6.84 0.07 -5.66
N TYR A 57 7.76 -0.14 -6.60
CA TYR A 57 7.78 0.63 -7.84
C TYR A 57 6.50 0.47 -8.64
N ALA A 58 5.98 -0.76 -8.74
CA ALA A 58 4.74 -1.02 -9.47
C ALA A 58 3.53 -0.35 -8.79
N LEU A 59 3.44 -0.44 -7.47
CA LEU A 59 2.37 0.23 -6.71
C LEU A 59 2.45 1.75 -6.86
N VAL A 60 3.63 2.31 -6.75
CA VAL A 60 3.85 3.77 -6.90
C VAL A 60 3.44 4.23 -8.29
N ALA A 61 3.82 3.48 -9.33
CA ALA A 61 3.43 3.80 -10.70
C ALA A 61 1.90 3.82 -10.84
N GLY A 62 1.23 2.82 -10.28
CA GLY A 62 -0.24 2.74 -10.32
C GLY A 62 -0.90 3.89 -9.57
N LEU A 63 -0.43 4.17 -8.36
CA LEU A 63 -0.97 5.24 -7.51
C LEU A 63 -0.84 6.60 -8.18
N THR A 64 0.36 6.94 -8.66
CA THR A 64 0.63 8.25 -9.25
C THR A 64 -0.05 8.42 -10.60
N ALA A 65 -0.16 7.33 -11.39
CA ALA A 65 -0.91 7.33 -12.64
C ALA A 65 -2.40 7.58 -12.43
N SER A 66 -2.93 7.25 -11.26
CA SER A 66 -4.33 7.54 -10.88
C SER A 66 -4.49 8.86 -10.15
N GLY A 67 -3.40 9.61 -9.93
CA GLY A 67 -3.44 10.94 -9.32
C GLY A 67 -3.19 10.97 -7.82
N ALA A 68 -2.84 9.85 -7.20
CA ALA A 68 -2.54 9.81 -5.76
C ALA A 68 -1.08 10.17 -5.49
N ASP A 69 -0.83 10.81 -4.36
CA ASP A 69 0.53 11.00 -3.88
C ASP A 69 0.95 9.79 -3.04
N ALA A 70 2.13 9.27 -3.33
CA ALA A 70 2.69 8.11 -2.65
C ALA A 70 3.81 8.54 -1.69
N TYR A 71 3.60 8.30 -0.40
CA TYR A 71 4.55 8.64 0.66
C TYR A 71 5.32 7.39 1.05
N LEU A 72 6.63 7.43 0.90
CA LEU A 72 7.49 6.24 1.05
C LEU A 72 8.16 6.22 2.42
N LEU A 73 7.78 5.24 3.25
CA LEU A 73 8.43 4.98 4.53
C LEU A 73 9.70 4.16 4.38
N HIS A 74 9.89 3.55 3.21
CA HIS A 74 11.00 2.65 2.93
C HIS A 74 10.91 1.36 3.76
N VAL A 75 12.03 0.80 4.18
CA VAL A 75 12.02 -0.46 4.93
C VAL A 75 11.51 -0.20 6.35
N THR A 76 10.42 -0.88 6.70
CA THR A 76 9.75 -0.70 7.99
C THR A 76 8.87 -1.91 8.32
N THR A 77 8.03 -1.79 9.34
CA THR A 77 7.14 -2.85 9.82
C THR A 77 5.68 -2.48 9.57
N THR A 78 4.81 -3.49 9.59
CA THR A 78 3.35 -3.26 9.46
C THR A 78 2.82 -2.32 10.54
N PRO A 79 3.18 -2.46 11.84
CA PRO A 79 2.73 -1.50 12.86
C PRO A 79 3.15 -0.06 12.58
N SER A 80 4.33 0.14 11.96
CA SER A 80 4.81 1.46 11.58
C SER A 80 3.90 2.11 10.52
N VAL A 81 3.48 1.33 9.52
CA VAL A 81 2.56 1.81 8.49
C VAL A 81 1.21 2.16 9.11
N SER A 82 0.67 1.29 9.96
CA SER A 82 -0.59 1.52 10.66
C SER A 82 -0.53 2.80 11.51
N TYR A 83 0.56 3.00 12.23
CA TYR A 83 0.78 4.20 13.04
C TYR A 83 0.79 5.46 12.18
N ALA A 84 1.51 5.44 11.06
CA ALA A 84 1.57 6.58 10.14
C ALA A 84 0.19 6.94 9.60
N VAL A 85 -0.59 5.94 9.19
CA VAL A 85 -1.94 6.18 8.67
C VAL A 85 -2.81 6.88 9.70
N ARG A 86 -2.79 6.40 10.95
CA ARG A 86 -3.64 6.94 12.02
C ARG A 86 -3.25 8.35 12.43
N THR A 87 -1.94 8.64 12.46
CA THR A 87 -1.43 9.89 13.05
C THR A 87 -1.18 11.00 12.03
N GLU A 88 -1.10 10.67 10.74
CA GLU A 88 -0.73 11.64 9.70
C GLU A 88 -1.82 11.81 8.62
N ASP A 89 -3.04 11.37 8.89
CA ASP A 89 -4.21 11.56 8.03
C ASP A 89 -4.03 11.02 6.60
N PHE A 90 -3.47 9.82 6.46
CA PHE A 90 -3.44 9.14 5.16
C PHE A 90 -4.78 8.48 4.86
N ASP A 91 -5.14 8.44 3.59
CA ASP A 91 -6.37 7.78 3.14
C ASP A 91 -6.25 6.26 3.22
N CYS A 92 -5.05 5.74 2.99
CA CYS A 92 -4.78 4.31 2.95
C CYS A 92 -3.30 4.06 3.23
N GLY A 93 -3.00 2.91 3.81
CA GLY A 93 -1.63 2.43 3.98
C GLY A 93 -1.43 1.13 3.22
N ILE A 94 -0.23 0.93 2.70
CA ILE A 94 0.14 -0.30 2.00
C ILE A 94 1.40 -0.86 2.63
N MET A 95 1.36 -2.13 3.02
CA MET A 95 2.56 -2.83 3.50
C MET A 95 2.91 -3.97 2.56
N ILE A 96 4.15 -3.99 2.12
CA ILE A 96 4.68 -5.01 1.22
C ILE A 96 5.52 -5.97 2.05
N SER A 97 4.95 -7.14 2.38
CA SER A 97 5.62 -8.15 3.19
C SER A 97 4.83 -9.45 3.15
N ALA A 98 5.51 -10.56 3.27
CA ALA A 98 4.89 -11.87 3.47
C ALA A 98 5.25 -12.46 4.84
N SER A 99 5.63 -11.63 5.79
CA SER A 99 5.93 -12.01 7.18
C SER A 99 6.97 -13.14 7.25
N HIS A 100 6.58 -14.34 7.67
CA HIS A 100 7.47 -15.48 7.86
C HIS A 100 7.54 -16.42 6.65
N ASN A 101 6.87 -16.09 5.56
CA ASN A 101 6.89 -16.92 4.35
C ASN A 101 8.31 -16.99 3.75
N PRO A 102 8.60 -17.99 2.90
CA PRO A 102 9.91 -18.09 2.24
C PRO A 102 10.30 -16.80 1.52
N PHE A 103 11.59 -16.63 1.28
CA PHE A 103 12.14 -15.39 0.71
C PHE A 103 11.58 -15.05 -0.68
N TYR A 104 11.15 -16.05 -1.45
CA TYR A 104 10.62 -15.88 -2.80
C TYR A 104 9.14 -15.49 -2.83
N ASP A 105 8.45 -15.55 -1.69
CA ASP A 105 7.09 -15.05 -1.55
C ASP A 105 7.08 -13.56 -1.25
N ASN A 106 5.93 -12.93 -1.50
CA ASN A 106 5.68 -11.58 -1.01
C ASN A 106 4.18 -11.39 -0.79
N GLY A 107 3.81 -10.21 -0.35
CA GLY A 107 2.42 -9.89 -0.11
C GLY A 107 2.16 -8.39 -0.13
N ILE A 108 0.93 -8.03 -0.41
CA ILE A 108 0.45 -6.65 -0.37
C ILE A 108 -0.72 -6.61 0.59
N LYS A 109 -0.57 -5.88 1.69
CA LYS A 109 -1.61 -5.69 2.69
C LYS A 109 -2.07 -4.23 2.65
N LEU A 110 -3.38 -4.03 2.60
CA LEU A 110 -3.98 -2.71 2.53
C LEU A 110 -4.62 -2.35 3.88
N LEU A 111 -4.37 -1.14 4.34
CA LEU A 111 -4.92 -0.60 5.58
C LEU A 111 -5.78 0.61 5.26
N ASN A 112 -6.94 0.71 5.93
CA ASN A 112 -7.81 1.87 5.77
C ASN A 112 -7.29 3.08 6.55
N GLY A 113 -7.99 4.21 6.48
CA GLY A 113 -7.60 5.45 7.14
C GLY A 113 -7.49 5.36 8.67
N ASN A 114 -8.03 4.32 9.27
CA ASN A 114 -7.91 4.06 10.71
C ASN A 114 -6.71 3.15 11.05
N GLY A 115 -5.93 2.77 10.06
CA GLY A 115 -4.78 1.89 10.25
C GLY A 115 -5.15 0.43 10.43
N GLN A 116 -6.38 0.05 10.12
CA GLN A 116 -6.88 -1.31 10.21
C GLN A 116 -6.96 -1.95 8.84
N LYS A 117 -7.10 -3.27 8.77
CA LYS A 117 -7.28 -3.97 7.50
C LYS A 117 -8.41 -3.32 6.71
N ILE A 118 -8.18 -3.11 5.42
CA ILE A 118 -9.15 -2.49 4.53
C ILE A 118 -10.45 -3.32 4.47
N GLU A 119 -11.57 -2.67 4.21
CA GLU A 119 -12.88 -3.31 4.16
C GLU A 119 -12.94 -4.39 3.08
N ALA A 120 -13.58 -5.52 3.39
CA ALA A 120 -13.71 -6.64 2.45
C ALA A 120 -14.39 -6.24 1.14
N GLU A 121 -15.30 -5.29 1.19
CA GLU A 121 -16.00 -4.79 0.01
C GLU A 121 -15.05 -4.05 -0.95
N VAL A 122 -14.06 -3.32 -0.41
CA VAL A 122 -13.04 -2.64 -1.23
C VAL A 122 -12.11 -3.67 -1.85
N GLU A 123 -11.70 -4.68 -1.07
CA GLU A 123 -10.89 -5.78 -1.60
C GLU A 123 -11.60 -6.48 -2.78
N ALA A 124 -12.90 -6.73 -2.63
CA ALA A 124 -13.68 -7.38 -3.69
C ALA A 124 -13.72 -6.53 -4.98
N ARG A 125 -13.80 -5.22 -4.85
CA ARG A 125 -13.76 -4.31 -6.01
C ARG A 125 -12.40 -4.30 -6.69
N ILE A 126 -11.33 -4.33 -5.90
CA ILE A 126 -9.97 -4.44 -6.45
C ILE A 126 -9.84 -5.74 -7.23
N GLU A 127 -10.34 -6.85 -6.67
CA GLU A 127 -10.30 -8.15 -7.34
C GLU A 127 -11.07 -8.13 -8.66
N ALA A 128 -12.22 -7.47 -8.70
CA ALA A 128 -12.99 -7.32 -9.95
C ALA A 128 -12.18 -6.53 -10.99
N TYR A 129 -11.45 -5.51 -10.57
CA TYR A 129 -10.59 -4.76 -11.46
C TYR A 129 -9.41 -5.61 -11.96
N LEU A 130 -8.80 -6.39 -11.09
CA LEU A 130 -7.72 -7.31 -11.47
C LEU A 130 -8.17 -8.32 -12.53
N ASP A 131 -9.42 -8.77 -12.44
CA ASP A 131 -10.00 -9.75 -13.38
C ASP A 131 -10.61 -9.11 -14.63
N GLY A 132 -10.48 -7.81 -14.80
CA GLY A 132 -11.02 -7.11 -15.97
C GLY A 132 -12.54 -7.03 -15.99
N LYS A 133 -13.20 -7.14 -14.84
CA LYS A 133 -14.68 -7.15 -14.76
C LYS A 133 -15.28 -5.75 -14.66
N ILE A 134 -14.46 -4.73 -14.50
CA ILE A 134 -14.90 -3.33 -14.48
C ILE A 134 -14.11 -2.57 -15.54
N GLU A 135 -14.64 -1.42 -15.96
CA GLU A 135 -14.00 -0.59 -16.97
C GLU A 135 -12.65 -0.07 -16.51
N GLU A 136 -11.77 0.21 -17.47
CA GLU A 136 -10.48 0.82 -17.19
C GLU A 136 -10.67 2.18 -16.48
N LEU A 137 -9.85 2.42 -15.48
CA LEU A 137 -9.91 3.65 -14.70
C LEU A 137 -9.24 4.79 -15.46
N PRO A 138 -9.71 6.04 -15.30
CA PRO A 138 -9.07 7.17 -15.97
C PRO A 138 -7.66 7.38 -15.47
N TYR A 139 -6.77 7.79 -16.37
CA TYR A 139 -5.41 8.20 -16.01
C TYR A 139 -5.39 9.70 -15.68
N ALA A 140 -4.69 10.05 -14.62
CA ALA A 140 -4.41 11.44 -14.32
C ALA A 140 -3.44 12.00 -15.36
N THR A 141 -3.56 13.29 -15.66
CA THR A 141 -2.71 13.96 -16.63
C THR A 141 -2.22 15.29 -16.08
N ARG A 142 -1.11 15.78 -16.61
CA ARG A 142 -0.54 17.08 -16.26
C ARG A 142 -0.35 17.23 -14.75
N GLU A 143 -0.86 18.30 -14.15
CA GLU A 143 -0.72 18.59 -12.72
C GLU A 143 -1.50 17.64 -11.81
N ASP A 144 -2.39 16.83 -12.37
CA ASP A 144 -3.14 15.83 -11.60
C ASP A 144 -2.37 14.54 -11.38
N ILE A 145 -1.26 14.32 -12.10
CA ILE A 145 -0.41 13.16 -11.86
C ILE A 145 0.14 13.25 -10.44
N GLY A 146 0.11 12.14 -9.72
CA GLY A 146 0.59 12.08 -8.35
C GLY A 146 2.10 12.17 -8.27
N ARG A 147 2.59 12.44 -7.06
CA ARG A 147 4.02 12.55 -6.77
C ARG A 147 4.45 11.51 -5.76
N THR A 148 5.73 11.19 -5.76
CA THR A 148 6.34 10.45 -4.66
C THR A 148 6.92 11.44 -3.65
N VAL A 149 6.75 11.12 -2.37
CA VAL A 149 7.30 11.91 -1.27
C VAL A 149 8.12 10.98 -0.39
N ASP A 150 9.37 11.33 -0.14
CA ASP A 150 10.18 10.61 0.85
C ASP A 150 9.64 10.93 2.24
N PHE A 151 9.19 9.90 2.95
CA PHE A 151 8.57 10.06 4.26
C PHE A 151 9.27 9.23 5.34
N ALA A 152 10.59 9.11 5.25
CA ALA A 152 11.40 8.41 6.25
C ALA A 152 11.18 8.99 7.66
N SER A 153 10.88 10.28 7.78
CA SER A 153 10.56 10.92 9.05
C SER A 153 9.35 10.30 9.75
N GLY A 154 8.38 9.79 9.00
CA GLY A 154 7.22 9.10 9.57
C GLY A 154 7.61 7.81 10.29
N ARG A 155 8.55 7.05 9.71
CA ARG A 155 9.13 5.87 10.35
C ARG A 155 9.88 6.24 11.63
N ASN A 156 10.64 7.34 11.59
CA ASN A 156 11.40 7.81 12.75
C ASN A 156 10.45 8.23 13.87
N ARG A 157 9.34 8.86 13.57
CA ARG A 157 8.32 9.22 14.58
C ARG A 157 7.75 8.00 15.27
N TYR A 158 7.51 6.92 14.53
CA TYR A 158 7.02 5.67 15.11
C TYR A 158 8.05 5.10 16.09
N ILE A 159 9.34 5.07 15.71
CA ILE A 159 10.42 4.60 16.58
C ILE A 159 10.48 5.44 17.86
N LEU A 160 10.39 6.75 17.73
CA LEU A 160 10.38 7.65 18.90
C LEU A 160 9.18 7.38 19.80
N SER A 161 8.00 7.09 19.24
CA SER A 161 6.82 6.77 20.05
C SER A 161 7.03 5.53 20.90
N LEU A 162 7.71 4.51 20.36
CA LEU A 162 8.04 3.29 21.10
C LEU A 162 9.02 3.56 22.24
N ILE A 163 10.00 4.40 22.00
CA ILE A 163 10.97 4.80 23.03
C ILE A 163 10.26 5.51 24.17
N HIS A 164 9.39 6.45 23.90
CA HIS A 164 8.64 7.18 24.92
C HIS A 164 7.73 6.25 25.74
N ILE A 165 7.14 5.25 25.14
CA ILE A 165 6.30 4.28 25.83
C ILE A 165 7.13 3.41 26.78
N SER A 166 8.35 3.06 26.39
CA SER A 166 9.20 2.13 27.12
C SER A 166 10.09 2.79 28.18
N GLU A 167 10.22 4.12 28.18
CA GLU A 167 11.01 4.83 29.17
C GLU A 167 10.30 4.87 30.53
N PRO A 168 11.00 4.51 31.61
CA PRO A 168 10.43 4.68 32.95
C PRO A 168 10.28 6.17 33.25
N THR A 169 9.14 6.58 33.70
CA THR A 169 8.85 7.94 34.09
C THR A 169 9.36 8.20 35.53
#